data_fe57dd94c282d08ea5580d600c1e6acb
#
_entry.id   fe57dd94c282d08ea5580d600c1e6acb
#
_cell.length_a   1.000
_cell.length_b   1.000
_cell.length_c   1.000
_cell.angle_alpha   90.00
_cell.angle_beta   90.00
_cell.angle_gamma   90.00
#
_symmetry.space_group_name_H-M   'P 1'
#
loop_
_entity.id
_entity.type
_entity.pdbx_description
1 polymer ?
#
loop_
_entity_poly.entity_id
_entity_poly.type
_entity_poly.pdbx_seq_one_letter_code
_entity_poly.pdbx_strand_id
1 'polypeptide(L)'
;MFGDINILIIIELSNSLAFFIILSEYLRNLNYSLTTIPSIPIYNVDGSYSSISQEGYTNPNPVALALMDDILLNRQKLTGNIFAEVTPIKNLVWHAELGYDISASKADRYQPMVNLGTWVRDSNSSSIQKNSSTFWQLKNYLTYNGNIDKHNFTVMLGQECWKSDYNYSSVANTDLPSDAVHNPALGDGTPTIGYGFGNSSMASFFARGTYN
;
A
#
# COMPACT_ATOMS: atom_id res chain seq x y z
N MET A 1 27.48 36.87 17.42
CA MET A 1 26.15 36.51 17.91
C MET A 1 25.71 35.39 16.99
N PHE A 2 25.80 34.14 17.44
CA PHE A 2 25.40 32.98 16.62
C PHE A 2 23.87 32.99 16.54
N GLY A 3 23.34 32.84 15.34
CA GLY A 3 21.89 32.77 15.11
C GLY A 3 21.28 31.52 15.76
N ASP A 4 19.99 31.57 16.05
CA ASP A 4 19.25 30.47 16.63
C ASP A 4 19.16 29.31 15.62
N ILE A 5 19.43 28.09 16.08
CA ILE A 5 19.34 26.86 15.30
C ILE A 5 18.24 25.99 15.94
N ASN A 6 17.18 25.73 15.19
CA ASN A 6 16.12 24.80 15.60
C ASN A 6 16.14 23.57 14.70
N ILE A 7 16.18 22.39 15.30
CA ILE A 7 16.10 21.11 14.60
C ILE A 7 14.94 20.30 15.18
N LEU A 8 14.02 19.88 14.35
CA LEU A 8 12.95 18.96 14.72
C LEU A 8 13.00 17.71 13.86
N ILE A 9 12.92 16.56 14.49
CA ILE A 9 12.86 15.25 13.83
C ILE A 9 11.53 14.61 14.18
N ILE A 10 10.71 14.34 13.16
CA ILE A 10 9.46 13.60 13.30
C ILE A 10 9.60 12.30 12.52
N ILE A 11 9.47 11.17 13.19
CA ILE A 11 9.51 9.83 12.60
C ILE A 11 8.23 9.11 12.96
N GLU A 12 7.48 8.70 11.95
CA GLU A 12 6.31 7.85 12.12
C GLU A 12 6.58 6.45 11.54
N LEU A 13 6.42 5.45 12.40
CA LEU A 13 6.46 4.03 12.03
C LEU A 13 5.03 3.51 12.02
N SER A 14 4.49 3.18 10.86
CA SER A 14 3.17 2.58 10.75
C SER A 14 3.24 1.18 10.14
N ASN A 15 2.69 0.19 10.84
CA ASN A 15 2.35 -1.11 10.30
C ASN A 15 0.86 -1.09 9.94
N SER A 16 0.51 -0.72 8.72
CA SER A 16 -0.86 -0.80 8.26
C SER A 16 -1.13 -2.15 7.61
N LEU A 17 -1.99 -2.97 8.23
CA LEU A 17 -2.61 -4.11 7.56
C LEU A 17 -3.45 -3.60 6.37
N ALA A 18 -3.36 -4.29 5.24
CA ALA A 18 -3.98 -3.83 3.99
C ALA A 18 -5.49 -3.84 4.04
N PHE A 19 -6.04 -2.69 4.30
CA PHE A 19 -7.47 -2.46 4.30
C PHE A 19 -8.12 -2.65 2.91
N PHE A 20 -7.40 -2.36 1.82
CA PHE A 20 -7.99 -2.35 0.47
C PHE A 20 -8.20 -3.72 -0.20
N ILE A 21 -7.29 -4.68 -0.04
CA ILE A 21 -7.47 -6.03 -0.63
C ILE A 21 -8.56 -6.77 0.14
N ILE A 22 -8.59 -6.62 1.45
CA ILE A 22 -9.64 -7.15 2.32
C ILE A 22 -11.01 -6.57 1.95
N LEU A 23 -11.09 -5.28 1.61
CA LEU A 23 -12.36 -4.64 1.29
C LEU A 23 -12.98 -5.18 -0.01
N SER A 24 -12.21 -5.39 -1.07
CA SER A 24 -12.75 -5.90 -2.34
C SER A 24 -13.25 -7.35 -2.23
N GLU A 25 -12.56 -8.21 -1.50
CA GLU A 25 -13.01 -9.58 -1.23
C GLU A 25 -14.18 -9.61 -0.25
N TYR A 26 -14.17 -8.75 0.76
CA TYR A 26 -15.29 -8.58 1.67
C TYR A 26 -16.58 -8.14 0.95
N LEU A 27 -16.50 -7.18 0.04
CA LEU A 27 -17.65 -6.72 -0.75
C LEU A 27 -18.18 -7.83 -1.68
N ARG A 28 -17.31 -8.62 -2.29
CA ARG A 28 -17.70 -9.77 -3.10
C ARG A 28 -18.43 -10.82 -2.26
N ASN A 29 -17.88 -11.20 -1.12
CA ASN A 29 -18.48 -12.17 -0.22
C ASN A 29 -19.79 -11.67 0.38
N LEU A 30 -19.89 -10.38 0.69
CA LEU A 30 -21.13 -9.75 1.15
C LEU A 30 -22.22 -9.81 0.08
N ASN A 31 -21.90 -9.56 -1.19
CA ASN A 31 -22.85 -9.68 -2.29
C ASN A 31 -23.39 -11.11 -2.39
N TYR A 32 -22.52 -12.11 -2.38
CA TYR A 32 -22.96 -13.51 -2.40
C TYR A 32 -23.80 -13.88 -1.17
N SER A 33 -23.47 -13.37 0.02
CA SER A 33 -24.24 -13.59 1.25
C SER A 33 -25.66 -13.04 1.16
N LEU A 34 -25.81 -11.85 0.55
CA LEU A 34 -27.12 -11.20 0.38
C LEU A 34 -27.98 -11.85 -0.69
N THR A 35 -27.36 -12.53 -1.65
CA THR A 35 -28.05 -13.16 -2.78
C THR A 35 -28.22 -14.68 -2.62
N THR A 36 -27.66 -15.26 -1.55
CA THR A 36 -27.81 -16.70 -1.24
C THR A 36 -29.19 -17.00 -0.65
N ILE A 37 -29.78 -18.10 -1.09
CA ILE A 37 -31.09 -18.56 -0.59
C ILE A 37 -30.94 -19.00 0.88
N PRO A 38 -31.74 -18.45 1.82
CA PRO A 38 -31.58 -18.72 3.26
C PRO A 38 -31.82 -20.19 3.68
N SER A 39 -32.47 -20.97 2.85
CA SER A 39 -32.76 -22.40 3.12
C SER A 39 -31.60 -23.34 2.85
N ILE A 40 -30.51 -22.84 2.29
CA ILE A 40 -29.33 -23.67 1.98
C ILE A 40 -28.41 -23.70 3.18
N PRO A 41 -28.06 -24.88 3.73
CA PRO A 41 -27.16 -24.99 4.86
C PRO A 41 -25.73 -24.58 4.45
N ILE A 42 -24.95 -24.04 5.37
CA ILE A 42 -23.54 -23.71 5.14
C ILE A 42 -22.68 -24.96 4.98
N TYR A 43 -22.97 -25.99 5.79
CA TYR A 43 -22.24 -27.25 5.79
C TYR A 43 -23.16 -28.43 5.48
N ASN A 44 -22.64 -29.41 4.78
CA ASN A 44 -23.24 -30.71 4.64
C ASN A 44 -23.15 -31.52 5.95
N VAL A 45 -23.86 -32.68 6.00
CA VAL A 45 -23.87 -33.54 7.18
C VAL A 45 -22.48 -34.11 7.49
N ASP A 46 -21.62 -34.26 6.47
CA ASP A 46 -20.22 -34.71 6.59
C ASP A 46 -19.23 -33.59 6.99
N GLY A 47 -19.71 -32.38 7.23
CA GLY A 47 -18.88 -31.22 7.58
C GLY A 47 -18.22 -30.51 6.41
N SER A 48 -18.41 -30.97 5.17
CA SER A 48 -17.99 -30.26 3.97
C SER A 48 -18.86 -29.03 3.73
N TYR A 49 -18.34 -28.05 2.98
CA TYR A 49 -19.17 -26.91 2.57
C TYR A 49 -20.27 -27.36 1.62
N SER A 50 -21.50 -26.90 1.85
CA SER A 50 -22.59 -27.22 0.95
C SER A 50 -22.37 -26.61 -0.42
N SER A 51 -22.65 -27.38 -1.44
CA SER A 51 -22.68 -26.93 -2.84
C SER A 51 -24.13 -26.74 -3.28
N ILE A 52 -24.39 -25.69 -4.09
CA ILE A 52 -25.72 -25.43 -4.60
C ILE A 52 -25.75 -25.93 -6.04
N SER A 53 -26.47 -27.01 -6.25
CA SER A 53 -26.68 -27.60 -7.58
C SER A 53 -28.10 -27.41 -8.08
N GLN A 54 -28.83 -26.38 -7.60
CA GLN A 54 -30.19 -26.13 -8.03
C GLN A 54 -30.18 -25.41 -9.39
N GLU A 55 -30.98 -25.87 -10.30
CA GLU A 55 -31.12 -25.31 -11.64
C GLU A 55 -31.47 -23.81 -11.58
N GLY A 56 -30.68 -22.97 -12.26
CA GLY A 56 -30.83 -21.51 -12.26
C GLY A 56 -30.17 -20.78 -11.12
N TYR A 57 -29.52 -21.45 -10.19
CA TYR A 57 -28.76 -20.82 -9.09
C TYR A 57 -27.26 -21.06 -9.25
N THR A 58 -26.50 -19.98 -9.38
CA THR A 58 -25.06 -20.03 -9.67
C THR A 58 -24.15 -19.48 -8.58
N ASN A 59 -24.73 -18.98 -7.47
CA ASN A 59 -23.91 -18.37 -6.42
C ASN A 59 -23.20 -19.44 -5.58
N PRO A 60 -21.89 -19.34 -5.41
CA PRO A 60 -21.15 -20.24 -4.53
C PRO A 60 -21.48 -19.97 -3.06
N ASN A 61 -21.18 -20.94 -2.19
CA ASN A 61 -21.31 -20.77 -0.74
C ASN A 61 -20.42 -19.62 -0.25
N PRO A 62 -21.00 -18.51 0.29
CA PRO A 62 -20.22 -17.34 0.67
C PRO A 62 -19.28 -17.57 1.84
N VAL A 63 -19.61 -18.51 2.74
CA VAL A 63 -18.76 -18.87 3.88
C VAL A 63 -17.54 -19.65 3.39
N ALA A 64 -17.75 -20.59 2.45
CA ALA A 64 -16.65 -21.31 1.82
C ALA A 64 -15.68 -20.33 1.14
N LEU A 65 -16.19 -19.38 0.34
CA LEU A 65 -15.37 -18.36 -0.32
C LEU A 65 -14.58 -17.48 0.66
N ALA A 66 -15.15 -17.20 1.83
CA ALA A 66 -14.51 -16.36 2.83
C ALA A 66 -13.40 -17.07 3.60
N LEU A 67 -13.50 -18.38 3.77
CA LEU A 67 -12.62 -19.18 4.64
C LEU A 67 -11.62 -20.07 3.88
N MET A 68 -11.82 -20.30 2.59
CA MET A 68 -10.97 -21.24 1.83
C MET A 68 -9.69 -20.59 1.30
N ASP A 69 -9.73 -19.34 0.91
CA ASP A 69 -8.54 -18.63 0.41
C ASP A 69 -7.71 -18.15 1.61
N ASP A 70 -6.45 -18.55 1.68
CA ASP A 70 -5.50 -18.05 2.67
C ASP A 70 -4.73 -16.88 2.09
N ILE A 71 -4.91 -15.70 2.68
CA ILE A 71 -4.28 -14.46 2.23
C ILE A 71 -3.56 -13.82 3.41
N LEU A 72 -2.25 -13.78 3.33
CA LEU A 72 -1.39 -13.10 4.30
C LEU A 72 -0.74 -11.89 3.67
N LEU A 73 -1.10 -10.70 4.14
CA LEU A 73 -0.47 -9.47 3.70
C LEU A 73 0.34 -8.85 4.82
N ASN A 74 1.64 -8.76 4.60
CA ASN A 74 2.57 -8.08 5.48
C ASN A 74 3.01 -6.77 4.84
N ARG A 75 2.83 -5.66 5.55
CA ARG A 75 3.21 -4.32 5.08
C ARG A 75 3.99 -3.58 6.15
N GLN A 76 5.13 -3.06 5.75
CA GLN A 76 5.98 -2.20 6.56
C GLN A 76 6.04 -0.83 5.93
N LYS A 77 5.89 0.22 6.73
CA LYS A 77 5.97 1.59 6.27
C LYS A 77 6.76 2.43 7.27
N LEU A 78 7.73 3.17 6.76
CA LEU A 78 8.50 4.16 7.49
C LEU A 78 8.28 5.52 6.83
N THR A 79 7.70 6.45 7.57
CA THR A 79 7.49 7.83 7.13
C THR A 79 8.13 8.76 8.12
N GLY A 80 8.80 9.79 7.64
CA GLY A 80 9.42 10.75 8.54
C GLY A 80 9.75 12.06 7.85
N ASN A 81 9.97 13.06 8.68
CA ASN A 81 10.36 14.39 8.27
C ASN A 81 11.42 14.93 9.25
N ILE A 82 12.47 15.50 8.71
CA ILE A 82 13.54 16.16 9.46
C ILE A 82 13.66 17.57 8.89
N PHE A 83 13.60 18.57 9.73
CA PHE A 83 13.88 19.92 9.29
C PHE A 83 14.85 20.66 10.21
N ALA A 84 15.51 21.65 9.66
CA ALA A 84 16.39 22.56 10.34
C ALA A 84 16.07 24.00 9.94
N GLU A 85 16.01 24.89 10.91
CA GLU A 85 15.92 26.33 10.70
C GLU A 85 17.15 27.03 11.27
N VAL A 86 17.73 27.91 10.49
CA VAL A 86 18.90 28.69 10.87
C VAL A 86 18.64 30.16 10.52
N THR A 87 18.91 31.04 11.47
CA THR A 87 18.85 32.50 11.28
C THR A 87 20.26 33.07 11.18
N PRO A 88 20.92 33.02 10.00
CA PRO A 88 22.31 33.41 9.85
C PRO A 88 22.55 34.90 10.09
N ILE A 89 21.58 35.72 9.74
CA ILE A 89 21.57 37.17 9.99
C ILE A 89 20.16 37.59 10.41
N LYS A 90 20.06 38.75 11.07
CA LYS A 90 18.77 39.32 11.49
C LYS A 90 17.78 39.36 10.32
N ASN A 91 16.55 38.89 10.56
CA ASN A 91 15.44 38.88 9.60
C ASN A 91 15.57 37.90 8.42
N LEU A 92 16.64 37.12 8.31
CA LEU A 92 16.81 36.10 7.29
C LEU A 92 16.77 34.73 7.94
N VAL A 93 15.80 33.90 7.54
CA VAL A 93 15.64 32.52 7.99
C VAL A 93 15.90 31.59 6.82
N TRP A 94 16.80 30.65 6.99
CA TRP A 94 16.98 29.53 6.09
C TRP A 94 16.30 28.31 6.69
N HIS A 95 15.42 27.68 5.91
CA HIS A 95 14.74 26.42 6.25
C HIS A 95 15.16 25.33 5.27
N ALA A 96 15.56 24.20 5.81
CA ALA A 96 15.84 22.97 5.06
C ALA A 96 15.01 21.83 5.62
N GLU A 97 14.32 21.11 4.77
CA GLU A 97 13.41 20.01 5.15
C GLU A 97 13.66 18.80 4.26
N LEU A 98 13.87 17.64 4.88
CA LEU A 98 13.99 16.34 4.24
C LEU A 98 12.83 15.44 4.70
N GLY A 99 11.91 15.17 3.78
CA GLY A 99 10.84 14.19 3.95
C GLY A 99 11.21 12.85 3.30
N TYR A 100 10.79 11.75 3.90
CA TYR A 100 10.94 10.42 3.32
C TYR A 100 9.73 9.54 3.64
N ASP A 101 9.41 8.64 2.71
CA ASP A 101 8.37 7.62 2.85
C ASP A 101 8.89 6.34 2.18
N ILE A 102 9.09 5.31 2.96
CA ILE A 102 9.58 4.00 2.49
C ILE A 102 8.52 2.97 2.86
N SER A 103 8.05 2.22 1.88
CA SER A 103 7.12 1.14 2.13
C SER A 103 7.54 -0.15 1.41
N ALA A 104 7.34 -1.27 2.10
CA ALA A 104 7.51 -2.61 1.57
C ALA A 104 6.28 -3.45 1.94
N SER A 105 5.75 -4.19 0.97
CA SER A 105 4.66 -5.12 1.23
C SER A 105 4.92 -6.46 0.56
N LYS A 106 4.48 -7.52 1.23
CA LYS A 106 4.49 -8.89 0.74
C LYS A 106 3.09 -9.46 0.94
N ALA A 107 2.47 -9.91 -0.15
CA ALA A 107 1.21 -10.64 -0.14
C ALA A 107 1.49 -12.09 -0.54
N ASP A 108 1.17 -13.00 0.36
CA ASP A 108 1.15 -14.44 0.11
C ASP A 108 -0.32 -14.84 -0.03
N ARG A 109 -0.67 -15.51 -1.12
CA ARG A 109 -2.02 -16.00 -1.36
C ARG A 109 -1.97 -17.47 -1.73
N TYR A 110 -2.76 -18.27 -1.05
CA TYR A 110 -3.01 -19.65 -1.37
C TYR A 110 -4.52 -19.87 -1.64
N GLN A 111 -4.81 -20.68 -2.64
CA GLN A 111 -6.16 -21.03 -3.05
C GLN A 111 -6.24 -22.55 -3.24
N PRO A 112 -7.00 -23.28 -2.39
CA PRO A 112 -7.14 -24.72 -2.51
C PRO A 112 -8.00 -25.12 -3.71
N MET A 113 -7.93 -26.39 -4.11
CA MET A 113 -8.95 -27.01 -4.96
C MET A 113 -10.30 -26.99 -4.26
N VAL A 114 -11.34 -26.75 -5.01
CA VAL A 114 -12.70 -26.68 -4.46
C VAL A 114 -13.75 -26.99 -5.49
N ASN A 115 -14.79 -27.70 -5.06
CA ASN A 115 -16.00 -27.92 -5.84
C ASN A 115 -17.21 -27.50 -5.01
N LEU A 116 -17.82 -26.40 -5.39
CA LEU A 116 -19.05 -25.86 -4.79
C LEU A 116 -20.20 -25.87 -5.81
N GLY A 117 -20.31 -26.95 -6.57
CA GLY A 117 -21.35 -27.15 -7.56
C GLY A 117 -21.06 -26.39 -8.86
N THR A 118 -21.63 -25.21 -9.02
CA THR A 118 -21.39 -24.35 -10.21
C THR A 118 -20.06 -23.62 -10.19
N TRP A 119 -19.43 -23.54 -9.03
CA TRP A 119 -18.13 -22.90 -8.86
C TRP A 119 -17.07 -23.94 -8.51
N VAL A 120 -16.20 -24.24 -9.48
CA VAL A 120 -15.18 -25.28 -9.39
C VAL A 120 -13.81 -24.65 -9.61
N ARG A 121 -12.85 -25.07 -8.79
CA ARG A 121 -11.43 -24.80 -8.96
C ARG A 121 -10.72 -26.16 -8.95
N ASP A 122 -10.30 -26.62 -10.14
CA ASP A 122 -9.78 -27.97 -10.36
C ASP A 122 -8.31 -28.12 -9.91
N SER A 123 -7.57 -27.01 -9.74
CA SER A 123 -6.21 -27.03 -9.24
C SER A 123 -6.05 -26.01 -8.11
N ASN A 124 -5.19 -26.33 -7.15
CA ASN A 124 -4.74 -25.36 -6.16
C ASN A 124 -3.75 -24.37 -6.77
N SER A 125 -3.62 -23.21 -6.19
CA SER A 125 -2.68 -22.18 -6.65
C SER A 125 -2.06 -21.42 -5.51
N SER A 126 -0.83 -21.01 -5.70
CA SER A 126 -0.13 -20.11 -4.78
C SER A 126 0.50 -18.95 -5.53
N SER A 127 0.45 -17.78 -4.91
CA SER A 127 1.12 -16.59 -5.44
C SER A 127 1.79 -15.78 -4.34
N ILE A 128 2.93 -15.23 -4.69
CA ILE A 128 3.66 -14.29 -3.83
C ILE A 128 3.85 -13.01 -4.62
N GLN A 129 3.40 -11.90 -4.05
CA GLN A 129 3.59 -10.57 -4.62
C GLN A 129 4.37 -9.70 -3.65
N LYS A 130 5.38 -9.03 -4.14
CA LYS A 130 6.18 -8.06 -3.40
C LYS A 130 6.12 -6.70 -4.07
N ASN A 131 5.87 -5.66 -3.28
CA ASN A 131 5.92 -4.29 -3.73
C ASN A 131 6.84 -3.52 -2.80
N SER A 132 7.63 -2.62 -3.35
CA SER A 132 8.43 -1.66 -2.59
C SER A 132 8.32 -0.29 -3.23
N SER A 133 8.22 0.74 -2.41
CA SER A 133 8.28 2.11 -2.87
C SER A 133 9.14 2.95 -1.93
N THR A 134 9.87 3.86 -2.53
CA THR A 134 10.69 4.84 -1.82
C THR A 134 10.38 6.21 -2.38
N PHE A 135 10.01 7.12 -1.52
CA PHE A 135 9.85 8.53 -1.84
C PHE A 135 10.71 9.36 -0.91
N TRP A 136 11.40 10.34 -1.46
CA TRP A 136 12.06 11.37 -0.68
C TRP A 136 11.86 12.74 -1.32
N GLN A 137 11.85 13.75 -0.47
CA GLN A 137 11.63 15.14 -0.85
C GLN A 137 12.59 16.02 -0.07
N LEU A 138 13.26 16.91 -0.76
CA LEU A 138 14.12 17.94 -0.15
C LEU A 138 13.56 19.31 -0.51
N LYS A 139 13.28 20.11 0.51
CA LYS A 139 12.87 21.51 0.39
C LYS A 139 13.90 22.41 1.03
N ASN A 140 14.25 23.48 0.37
CA ASN A 140 15.09 24.54 0.92
C ASN A 140 14.48 25.88 0.56
N TYR A 141 14.35 26.76 1.53
CA TYR A 141 13.91 28.12 1.25
C TYR A 141 14.52 29.13 2.21
N LEU A 142 14.72 30.32 1.68
CA LEU A 142 15.15 31.50 2.41
C LEU A 142 13.98 32.45 2.54
N THR A 143 13.71 32.93 3.74
CA THR A 143 12.70 33.94 4.03
C THR A 143 13.36 35.15 4.63
N TYR A 144 13.17 36.30 3.98
CA TYR A 144 13.62 37.59 4.50
C TYR A 144 12.43 38.46 4.88
N ASN A 145 12.43 38.96 6.12
CA ASN A 145 11.41 39.86 6.65
C ASN A 145 12.00 41.25 6.78
N GLY A 146 11.62 42.17 5.87
CA GLY A 146 12.07 43.55 5.88
C GLY A 146 11.04 44.46 6.53
N ASN A 147 11.54 45.43 7.30
CA ASN A 147 10.73 46.53 7.84
C ASN A 147 11.47 47.85 7.60
N ILE A 148 10.82 48.75 6.91
CA ILE A 148 11.33 50.13 6.62
C ILE A 148 10.20 51.07 7.00
N ASP A 149 10.36 51.79 8.11
CA ASP A 149 9.35 52.69 8.67
C ASP A 149 7.97 52.02 8.85
N LYS A 150 7.01 52.37 7.99
CA LYS A 150 5.64 51.82 7.99
C LYS A 150 5.46 50.66 7.01
N HIS A 151 6.48 50.31 6.26
CA HIS A 151 6.41 49.30 5.22
C HIS A 151 6.98 47.96 5.73
N ASN A 152 6.14 46.92 5.72
CA ASN A 152 6.57 45.57 6.06
C ASN A 152 6.51 44.72 4.78
N PHE A 153 7.56 43.98 4.51
CA PHE A 153 7.58 43.07 3.38
C PHE A 153 8.27 41.75 3.77
N THR A 154 7.78 40.68 3.19
CA THR A 154 8.41 39.37 3.30
C THR A 154 8.68 38.84 1.89
N VAL A 155 9.91 38.40 1.66
CA VAL A 155 10.32 37.73 0.43
C VAL A 155 10.80 36.34 0.77
N MET A 156 10.27 35.35 0.06
CA MET A 156 10.68 33.96 0.19
C MET A 156 11.11 33.43 -1.19
N LEU A 157 12.26 32.79 -1.23
CA LEU A 157 12.79 32.10 -2.39
C LEU A 157 13.15 30.67 -1.97
N GLY A 158 12.74 29.70 -2.76
CA GLY A 158 13.02 28.33 -2.43
C GLY A 158 13.12 27.41 -3.63
N GLN A 159 13.62 26.23 -3.34
CA GLN A 159 13.67 25.09 -4.24
C GLN A 159 13.11 23.87 -3.57
N GLU A 160 12.57 22.99 -4.38
CA GLU A 160 12.06 21.69 -3.97
C GLU A 160 12.48 20.65 -5.00
N CYS A 161 12.97 19.52 -4.53
CA CYS A 161 13.17 18.36 -5.39
C CYS A 161 12.67 17.11 -4.68
N TRP A 162 12.12 16.18 -5.46
CA TRP A 162 11.69 14.89 -4.95
C TRP A 162 11.95 13.80 -5.97
N LYS A 163 12.04 12.57 -5.47
CA LYS A 163 12.12 11.36 -6.28
C LYS A 163 11.24 10.29 -5.66
N SER A 164 10.53 9.57 -6.52
CA SER A 164 9.75 8.39 -6.21
C SER A 164 10.23 7.22 -7.04
N ASP A 165 10.53 6.10 -6.40
CA ASP A 165 10.87 4.83 -7.03
C ASP A 165 9.86 3.78 -6.58
N TYR A 166 9.38 2.97 -7.50
CA TYR A 166 8.46 1.87 -7.25
C TYR A 166 8.95 0.61 -7.95
N ASN A 167 8.91 -0.51 -7.22
CA ASN A 167 9.22 -1.84 -7.75
C ASN A 167 8.12 -2.82 -7.36
N TYR A 168 7.79 -3.67 -8.30
CA TYR A 168 6.82 -4.73 -8.16
C TYR A 168 7.41 -6.03 -8.70
N SER A 169 7.21 -7.13 -7.99
CA SER A 169 7.52 -8.48 -8.46
C SER A 169 6.48 -9.47 -7.96
N SER A 170 6.11 -10.42 -8.80
CA SER A 170 5.20 -11.50 -8.42
C SER A 170 5.61 -12.82 -9.05
N VAL A 171 5.28 -13.90 -8.36
CA VAL A 171 5.33 -15.26 -8.87
C VAL A 171 4.05 -15.97 -8.48
N ALA A 172 3.46 -16.70 -9.41
CA ALA A 172 2.30 -17.54 -9.15
C ALA A 172 2.49 -18.89 -9.86
N ASN A 173 1.98 -19.96 -9.26
CA ASN A 173 1.99 -21.28 -9.85
C ASN A 173 0.76 -22.08 -9.37
N THR A 174 0.43 -23.11 -10.11
CA THR A 174 -0.66 -24.06 -9.83
C THR A 174 -0.14 -25.45 -9.60
N ASP A 175 -1.04 -26.36 -9.25
CA ASP A 175 -0.77 -27.79 -9.09
C ASP A 175 0.31 -28.06 -8.04
N LEU A 176 0.12 -27.46 -6.84
CA LEU A 176 1.00 -27.70 -5.70
C LEU A 176 0.77 -29.13 -5.14
N PRO A 177 1.83 -29.77 -4.60
CA PRO A 177 1.78 -31.18 -4.18
C PRO A 177 0.80 -31.47 -3.04
N SER A 178 0.44 -30.48 -2.25
CA SER A 178 -0.60 -30.59 -1.22
C SER A 178 -1.06 -29.20 -0.76
N ASP A 179 -2.24 -29.15 -0.11
CA ASP A 179 -2.80 -27.90 0.48
C ASP A 179 -2.01 -27.39 1.69
N ALA A 180 -1.07 -28.17 2.22
CA ALA A 180 -0.15 -27.71 3.27
C ALA A 180 1.07 -26.96 2.71
N VAL A 181 1.27 -26.97 1.40
CA VAL A 181 2.43 -26.37 0.72
C VAL A 181 2.00 -25.11 -0.04
N HIS A 182 2.31 -23.94 0.50
CA HIS A 182 1.95 -22.66 -0.08
C HIS A 182 3.09 -22.01 -0.89
N ASN A 183 4.14 -22.75 -1.23
CA ASN A 183 5.26 -22.23 -2.00
C ASN A 183 5.06 -22.42 -3.51
N PRO A 184 4.90 -21.36 -4.29
CA PRO A 184 4.66 -21.45 -5.75
C PRO A 184 5.82 -22.08 -6.52
N ALA A 185 7.03 -22.16 -5.94
CA ALA A 185 8.18 -22.82 -6.59
C ALA A 185 8.04 -24.36 -6.67
N LEU A 186 7.11 -24.94 -5.92
CA LEU A 186 6.89 -26.39 -5.85
C LEU A 186 5.66 -26.86 -6.65
N GLY A 187 4.99 -25.94 -7.36
CA GLY A 187 3.87 -26.31 -8.24
C GLY A 187 4.37 -26.90 -9.55
N ASP A 188 3.66 -27.91 -10.06
CA ASP A 188 3.95 -28.58 -11.33
C ASP A 188 3.38 -27.82 -12.54
N GLY A 189 2.56 -26.79 -12.31
CA GLY A 189 2.02 -25.94 -13.35
C GLY A 189 3.08 -25.01 -14.00
N THR A 190 2.64 -24.22 -14.95
CA THR A 190 3.52 -23.21 -15.58
C THR A 190 3.61 -21.96 -14.70
N PRO A 191 4.80 -21.61 -14.17
CA PRO A 191 4.95 -20.43 -13.36
C PRO A 191 4.64 -19.14 -14.12
N THR A 192 3.85 -18.26 -13.52
CA THR A 192 3.64 -16.91 -14.03
C THR A 192 4.48 -15.96 -13.21
N ILE A 193 5.33 -15.20 -13.91
CA ILE A 193 6.23 -14.22 -13.29
C ILE A 193 5.84 -12.83 -13.74
N GLY A 194 5.61 -11.92 -12.80
CA GLY A 194 5.38 -10.51 -13.02
C GLY A 194 6.53 -9.68 -12.46
N TYR A 195 6.92 -8.67 -13.20
CA TYR A 195 7.90 -7.68 -12.77
C TYR A 195 7.56 -6.31 -13.35
N GLY A 196 7.71 -5.29 -12.55
CA GLY A 196 7.52 -3.92 -12.99
C GLY A 196 8.29 -2.95 -12.09
N PHE A 197 8.65 -1.83 -12.65
CA PHE A 197 9.25 -0.73 -11.92
C PHE A 197 8.79 0.61 -12.52
N GLY A 198 8.84 1.64 -11.71
CA GLY A 198 8.57 3.00 -12.13
C GLY A 198 9.41 3.96 -11.30
N ASN A 199 9.80 5.05 -11.93
CA ASN A 199 10.43 6.16 -11.24
C ASN A 199 9.85 7.48 -11.74
N SER A 200 9.83 8.47 -10.86
CA SER A 200 9.49 9.83 -11.20
C SER A 200 10.29 10.78 -10.31
N SER A 201 10.63 11.93 -10.85
CA SER A 201 11.35 12.96 -10.12
C SER A 201 10.95 14.35 -10.61
N MET A 202 11.05 15.32 -9.73
CA MET A 202 10.78 16.71 -10.04
C MET A 202 11.76 17.61 -9.30
N ALA A 203 12.12 18.71 -9.94
CA ALA A 203 12.81 19.82 -9.30
C ALA A 203 12.07 21.11 -9.68
N SER A 204 11.79 21.95 -8.69
CA SER A 204 11.07 23.20 -8.87
C SER A 204 11.70 24.31 -8.06
N PHE A 205 11.51 25.56 -8.54
CA PHE A 205 11.84 26.77 -7.82
C PHE A 205 10.56 27.56 -7.58
N PHE A 206 10.48 28.22 -6.45
CA PHE A 206 9.33 29.04 -6.11
C PHE A 206 9.76 30.33 -5.42
N ALA A 207 8.95 31.36 -5.59
CA ALA A 207 9.13 32.66 -4.96
C ALA A 207 7.78 33.19 -4.45
N ARG A 208 7.81 33.85 -3.32
CA ARG A 208 6.64 34.52 -2.73
C ARG A 208 7.05 35.88 -2.20
N GLY A 209 6.27 36.90 -2.50
CA GLY A 209 6.40 38.24 -1.94
C GLY A 209 5.10 38.65 -1.25
N THR A 210 5.19 39.22 -0.05
CA THR A 210 4.06 39.85 0.63
C THR A 210 4.48 41.26 1.07
N TYR A 211 3.55 42.21 1.01
CA TYR A 211 3.75 43.58 1.41
C TYR A 211 2.55 44.09 2.20
N ASN A 212 2.83 44.79 3.30
CA ASN A 212 1.84 45.39 4.20
C ASN A 212 2.25 46.81 4.55
#